data_11521a962cfb22d3412d95f50af9d6c5
#
_entry.id   11521a962cfb22d3412d95f50af9d6c5
#
_cell.length_a   1.000
_cell.length_b   1.000
_cell.length_c   1.000
_cell.angle_alpha   90.00
_cell.angle_beta   90.00
_cell.angle_gamma   90.00
#
_symmetry.space_group_name_H-M   'P 1'
#
loop_
_entity.id
_entity.type
_entity.pdbx_description
1 polymer ?
#
loop_
_entity_poly.entity_id
_entity_poly.type
_entity_poly.pdbx_seq_one_letter_code
_entity_poly.pdbx_strand_id
1 'polypeptide(L)'
;MRSLRRSRSQIYADFEATISALRKFPALYLSEPNLKSACTFISGYDAALRGVPLLGFYHWLILKGGGDRSHWIQNLQRVAQDSAGKSASPKRVLEVGCKVLEKFFAYRRRYGVRKLVRDYMALRASQITKFEASEQLATRRSRRRNCF
;
A
#
# COMPACT_ATOMS: atom_id res chain seq x y z
N MET A 1 -34.47 -7.89 -16.00
CA MET A 1 -33.06 -8.33 -15.78
C MET A 1 -32.68 -8.09 -14.33
N ARG A 2 -32.54 -9.14 -13.52
CA ARG A 2 -32.02 -9.01 -12.15
C ARG A 2 -30.52 -8.74 -12.24
N SER A 3 -30.09 -7.53 -11.94
CA SER A 3 -28.67 -7.19 -11.74
C SER A 3 -28.15 -8.06 -10.59
N LEU A 4 -27.34 -9.06 -10.91
CA LEU A 4 -26.62 -9.87 -9.94
C LEU A 4 -25.60 -8.96 -9.22
N ARG A 5 -26.03 -8.31 -8.14
CA ARG A 5 -25.14 -7.57 -7.26
C ARG A 5 -24.17 -8.58 -6.63
N ARG A 6 -22.95 -8.62 -7.13
CA ARG A 6 -21.88 -9.41 -6.52
C ARG A 6 -21.73 -9.01 -5.05
N SER A 7 -21.58 -9.99 -4.17
CA SER A 7 -21.26 -9.73 -2.77
C SER A 7 -19.85 -9.13 -2.64
N ARG A 8 -19.59 -8.41 -1.56
CA ARG A 8 -18.24 -7.87 -1.30
C ARG A 8 -17.19 -8.98 -1.24
N SER A 9 -17.52 -10.12 -0.64
CA SER A 9 -16.63 -11.28 -0.58
C SER A 9 -16.28 -11.81 -1.97
N GLN A 10 -17.25 -11.85 -2.90
CA GLN A 10 -17.00 -12.25 -4.27
C GLN A 10 -16.10 -11.26 -5.01
N ILE A 11 -16.33 -9.95 -4.83
CA ILE A 11 -15.47 -8.89 -5.42
C ILE A 11 -14.02 -9.06 -4.94
N TYR A 12 -13.80 -9.31 -3.66
CA TYR A 12 -12.46 -9.54 -3.13
C TYR A 12 -11.81 -10.79 -3.71
N ALA A 13 -12.54 -11.91 -3.76
CA ALA A 13 -12.01 -13.17 -4.30
C ALA A 13 -11.65 -13.05 -5.78
N ASP A 14 -12.49 -12.41 -6.58
CA ASP A 14 -12.24 -12.19 -8.01
C ASP A 14 -11.02 -11.30 -8.24
N PHE A 15 -10.87 -10.24 -7.44
CA PHE A 15 -9.73 -9.34 -7.53
C PHE A 15 -8.42 -10.03 -7.13
N GLU A 16 -8.42 -10.77 -6.02
CA GLU A 16 -7.26 -11.54 -5.57
C GLU A 16 -6.83 -12.60 -6.60
N ALA A 17 -7.80 -13.30 -7.20
CA ALA A 17 -7.54 -14.26 -8.28
C ALA A 17 -6.89 -13.57 -9.49
N THR A 18 -7.36 -12.36 -9.84
CA THR A 18 -6.79 -11.59 -10.95
C THR A 18 -5.35 -11.15 -10.64
N ILE A 19 -5.03 -10.71 -9.42
CA ILE A 19 -3.66 -10.36 -9.03
C ILE A 19 -2.74 -11.59 -9.08
N SER A 20 -3.21 -12.75 -8.63
CA SER A 20 -2.45 -13.99 -8.71
C SER A 20 -2.19 -14.41 -10.16
N ALA A 21 -3.18 -14.27 -11.05
CA ALA A 21 -3.05 -14.56 -12.48
C ALA A 21 -2.10 -13.56 -13.17
N LEU A 22 -2.21 -12.28 -12.86
CA LEU A 22 -1.30 -11.22 -13.33
C LEU A 22 0.16 -11.52 -12.95
N ARG A 23 0.41 -12.00 -11.74
CA ARG A 23 1.75 -12.41 -11.30
C ARG A 23 2.30 -13.59 -12.08
N LYS A 24 1.45 -14.59 -12.36
CA LYS A 24 1.84 -15.83 -13.08
C LYS A 24 1.98 -15.62 -14.58
N PHE A 25 1.09 -14.84 -15.17
CA PHE A 25 0.93 -14.66 -16.61
C PHE A 25 0.79 -13.17 -16.97
N PRO A 26 1.81 -12.32 -16.67
CA PRO A 26 1.69 -10.89 -16.87
C PRO A 26 1.39 -10.48 -18.31
N ALA A 27 1.90 -11.22 -19.30
CA ALA A 27 1.66 -10.94 -20.72
C ALA A 27 0.20 -11.08 -21.17
N LEU A 28 -0.67 -11.72 -20.38
CA LEU A 28 -2.11 -11.78 -20.67
C LEU A 28 -2.84 -10.49 -20.29
N TYR A 29 -2.23 -9.67 -19.42
CA TYR A 29 -2.86 -8.47 -18.85
C TYR A 29 -2.14 -7.19 -19.21
N LEU A 30 -0.83 -7.27 -19.50
CA LEU A 30 0.05 -6.13 -19.66
C LEU A 30 0.77 -6.20 -21.01
N SER A 31 0.84 -5.07 -21.70
CA SER A 31 1.71 -4.89 -22.87
C SER A 31 3.19 -4.98 -22.50
N GLU A 32 3.53 -4.48 -21.31
CA GLU A 32 4.88 -4.54 -20.74
C GLU A 32 4.83 -5.19 -19.35
N PRO A 33 5.60 -6.27 -19.11
CA PRO A 33 5.58 -6.99 -17.83
C PRO A 33 6.43 -6.28 -16.77
N ASN A 34 6.01 -5.07 -16.38
CA ASN A 34 6.64 -4.27 -15.34
C ASN A 34 5.60 -3.80 -14.30
N LEU A 35 6.08 -3.38 -13.13
CA LEU A 35 5.21 -2.98 -12.02
C LEU A 35 4.43 -1.71 -12.31
N LYS A 36 4.97 -0.78 -13.12
CA LYS A 36 4.26 0.45 -13.49
C LYS A 36 3.00 0.14 -14.29
N SER A 37 3.10 -0.69 -15.32
CA SER A 37 1.96 -1.15 -16.13
C SER A 37 0.95 -1.92 -15.28
N ALA A 38 1.43 -2.77 -14.38
CA ALA A 38 0.57 -3.49 -13.44
C ALA A 38 -0.19 -2.54 -12.50
N CYS A 39 0.45 -1.52 -11.95
CA CYS A 39 -0.21 -0.53 -11.11
C CYS A 39 -1.31 0.22 -11.86
N THR A 40 -1.09 0.57 -13.13
CA THR A 40 -2.12 1.21 -13.96
C THR A 40 -3.32 0.28 -14.16
N PHE A 41 -3.07 -0.99 -14.50
CA PHE A 41 -4.13 -2.00 -14.65
C PHE A 41 -4.91 -2.19 -13.33
N ILE A 42 -4.20 -2.38 -12.21
CA ILE A 42 -4.78 -2.59 -10.89
C ILE A 42 -5.60 -1.38 -10.45
N SER A 43 -5.10 -0.16 -10.67
CA SER A 43 -5.80 1.08 -10.35
C SER A 43 -7.10 1.22 -11.15
N GLY A 44 -7.08 0.91 -12.45
CA GLY A 44 -8.28 0.91 -13.28
C GLY A 44 -9.31 -0.13 -12.84
N TYR A 45 -8.85 -1.32 -12.50
CA TYR A 45 -9.72 -2.39 -12.02
C TYR A 45 -10.35 -2.05 -10.65
N ASP A 46 -9.55 -1.52 -9.71
CA ASP A 46 -10.05 -1.05 -8.41
C ASP A 46 -11.07 0.08 -8.58
N ALA A 47 -10.80 1.04 -9.45
CA ALA A 47 -11.73 2.14 -9.76
C ALA A 47 -13.06 1.62 -10.33
N ALA A 48 -13.03 0.65 -11.24
CA ALA A 48 -14.23 0.00 -11.77
C ALA A 48 -15.05 -0.69 -10.68
N LEU A 49 -14.43 -1.15 -9.62
CA LEU A 49 -15.02 -1.74 -8.42
C LEU A 49 -15.22 -0.73 -7.28
N ARG A 50 -15.20 0.58 -7.58
CA ARG A 50 -15.45 1.70 -6.67
C ARG A 50 -14.45 1.79 -5.50
N GLY A 51 -13.20 1.40 -5.71
CA GLY A 51 -12.13 1.44 -4.71
C GLY A 51 -12.27 0.42 -3.58
N VAL A 52 -13.14 -0.57 -3.73
CA VAL A 52 -13.41 -1.58 -2.69
C VAL A 52 -12.25 -2.56 -2.51
N PRO A 53 -11.62 -3.10 -3.58
CA PRO A 53 -10.53 -4.06 -3.44
C PRO A 53 -9.31 -3.54 -2.70
N LEU A 54 -8.90 -2.29 -2.96
CA LEU A 54 -7.72 -1.68 -2.35
C LEU A 54 -8.01 -0.85 -1.10
N LEU A 55 -9.25 -0.91 -0.58
CA LEU A 55 -9.61 -0.19 0.63
C LEU A 55 -8.67 -0.56 1.79
N GLY A 56 -7.94 0.45 2.30
CA GLY A 56 -6.97 0.31 3.38
C GLY A 56 -5.55 -0.04 2.93
N PHE A 57 -5.30 -0.34 1.66
CA PHE A 57 -3.98 -0.75 1.18
C PHE A 57 -2.89 0.32 1.42
N TYR A 58 -3.19 1.57 1.16
CA TYR A 58 -2.30 2.70 1.45
C TYR A 58 -1.88 2.74 2.94
N HIS A 59 -2.85 2.62 3.86
CA HIS A 59 -2.59 2.63 5.28
C HIS A 59 -1.76 1.43 5.73
N TRP A 60 -2.03 0.26 5.15
CA TRP A 60 -1.27 -0.95 5.43
C TRP A 60 0.19 -0.82 4.97
N LEU A 61 0.45 -0.23 3.79
CA LEU A 61 1.82 0.03 3.32
C LEU A 61 2.58 0.94 4.29
N ILE A 62 1.95 1.99 4.81
CA ILE A 62 2.56 2.88 5.81
C ILE A 62 2.89 2.11 7.09
N LEU A 63 1.98 1.29 7.60
CA LEU A 63 2.22 0.45 8.79
C LEU A 63 3.37 -0.53 8.59
N LYS A 64 3.64 -0.96 7.37
CA LYS A 64 4.77 -1.83 7.03
C LYS A 64 6.09 -1.07 6.79
N GLY A 65 6.14 0.22 7.10
CA GLY A 65 7.33 1.05 6.90
C GLY A 65 7.57 1.46 5.44
N GLY A 66 6.61 1.16 4.57
CA GLY A 66 6.71 1.42 3.13
C GLY A 66 6.24 2.79 2.69
N GLY A 67 5.81 3.65 3.62
CA GLY A 67 5.10 4.85 3.23
C GLY A 67 5.51 6.13 3.93
N ASP A 68 5.53 7.17 3.15
CA ASP A 68 5.35 8.53 3.57
C ASP A 68 3.99 9.03 3.04
N ARG A 69 3.88 10.30 2.74
CA ARG A 69 2.65 10.92 2.22
C ARG A 69 2.38 10.69 0.72
N SER A 70 3.16 9.86 0.05
CA SER A 70 2.99 9.59 -1.37
C SER A 70 1.81 8.65 -1.64
N HIS A 71 1.37 8.63 -2.89
CA HIS A 71 0.30 7.75 -3.35
C HIS A 71 0.70 6.27 -3.19
N TRP A 72 -0.28 5.35 -2.99
CA TRP A 72 -0.03 3.93 -2.79
C TRP A 72 0.82 3.28 -3.89
N ILE A 73 0.70 3.75 -5.14
CA ILE A 73 1.49 3.25 -6.27
C ILE A 73 2.98 3.49 -6.03
N GLN A 74 3.37 4.71 -5.66
CA GLN A 74 4.77 5.07 -5.39
C GLN A 74 5.33 4.29 -4.19
N ASN A 75 4.51 4.13 -3.15
CA ASN A 75 4.88 3.33 -1.98
C ASN A 75 5.08 1.86 -2.34
N LEU A 76 4.17 1.27 -3.14
CA LEU A 76 4.31 -0.09 -3.61
C LEU A 76 5.54 -0.28 -4.49
N GLN A 77 5.81 0.64 -5.41
CA GLN A 77 6.99 0.59 -6.28
C GLN A 77 8.28 0.63 -5.45
N ARG A 78 8.36 1.51 -4.45
CA ARG A 78 9.51 1.58 -3.54
C ARG A 78 9.68 0.30 -2.76
N VAL A 79 8.65 -0.19 -2.09
CA VAL A 79 8.70 -1.43 -1.31
C VAL A 79 9.08 -2.63 -2.17
N ALA A 80 8.54 -2.72 -3.37
CA ALA A 80 8.85 -3.80 -4.30
C ALA A 80 10.30 -3.74 -4.79
N GLN A 81 10.79 -2.54 -5.14
CA GLN A 81 12.18 -2.34 -5.58
C GLN A 81 13.17 -2.64 -4.45
N ASP A 82 12.92 -2.14 -3.24
CA ASP A 82 13.78 -2.38 -2.07
C ASP A 82 13.83 -3.88 -1.73
N SER A 83 12.70 -4.56 -1.79
CA SER A 83 12.60 -5.99 -1.51
C SER A 83 13.17 -6.87 -2.62
N ALA A 84 13.10 -6.43 -3.87
CA ALA A 84 13.63 -7.17 -5.02
C ALA A 84 15.16 -6.99 -5.18
N GLY A 85 15.68 -5.85 -4.72
CA GLY A 85 17.06 -5.44 -4.86
C GLY A 85 17.28 -4.42 -6.00
N LYS A 86 18.30 -3.57 -5.84
CA LYS A 86 18.58 -2.45 -6.78
C LYS A 86 18.79 -2.90 -8.23
N SER A 87 19.37 -4.07 -8.44
CA SER A 87 19.66 -4.64 -9.77
C SER A 87 18.59 -5.62 -10.27
N ALA A 88 17.44 -5.70 -9.62
CA ALA A 88 16.38 -6.62 -10.00
C ALA A 88 15.78 -6.27 -11.37
N SER A 89 15.46 -7.30 -12.16
CA SER A 89 14.76 -7.12 -13.43
C SER A 89 13.35 -6.56 -13.22
N PRO A 90 12.78 -5.82 -14.20
CA PRO A 90 11.41 -5.33 -14.13
C PRO A 90 10.38 -6.42 -13.81
N LYS A 91 10.57 -7.61 -14.37
CA LYS A 91 9.73 -8.79 -14.10
C LYS A 91 9.82 -9.22 -12.62
N ARG A 92 11.01 -9.20 -12.03
CA ARG A 92 11.21 -9.54 -10.62
C ARG A 92 10.55 -8.53 -9.70
N VAL A 93 10.67 -7.24 -10.00
CA VAL A 93 10.02 -6.16 -9.24
C VAL A 93 8.49 -6.29 -9.33
N LEU A 94 7.94 -6.62 -10.50
CA LEU A 94 6.53 -6.92 -10.69
C LEU A 94 6.08 -8.09 -9.81
N GLU A 95 6.81 -9.20 -9.84
CA GLU A 95 6.50 -10.38 -9.01
C GLU A 95 6.45 -10.02 -7.52
N VAL A 96 7.44 -9.27 -7.04
CA VAL A 96 7.49 -8.83 -5.64
C VAL A 96 6.33 -7.89 -5.31
N GLY A 97 6.00 -6.94 -6.20
CA GLY A 97 4.86 -6.03 -6.02
C GLY A 97 3.52 -6.78 -5.90
N CYS A 98 3.29 -7.78 -6.74
CA CYS A 98 2.11 -8.65 -6.63
C CYS A 98 2.08 -9.43 -5.31
N LYS A 99 3.22 -9.96 -4.84
CA LYS A 99 3.31 -10.63 -3.53
C LYS A 99 3.01 -9.69 -2.36
N VAL A 100 3.38 -8.41 -2.45
CA VAL A 100 3.03 -7.40 -1.44
C VAL A 100 1.50 -7.22 -1.38
N LEU A 101 0.83 -7.14 -2.52
CA LEU A 101 -0.64 -7.09 -2.58
C LEU A 101 -1.29 -8.36 -1.99
N GLU A 102 -0.78 -9.54 -2.33
CA GLU A 102 -1.27 -10.81 -1.78
C GLU A 102 -1.14 -10.85 -0.23
N LYS A 103 -0.04 -10.33 0.32
CA LYS A 103 0.14 -10.19 1.78
C LYS A 103 -0.88 -9.23 2.40
N PHE A 104 -1.18 -8.12 1.73
CA PHE A 104 -2.24 -7.21 2.19
C PHE A 104 -3.60 -7.90 2.22
N PHE A 105 -3.97 -8.64 1.18
CA PHE A 105 -5.25 -9.36 1.15
C PHE A 105 -5.34 -10.39 2.27
N ALA A 106 -4.25 -11.14 2.51
CA ALA A 106 -4.18 -12.09 3.63
C ALA A 106 -4.35 -11.39 4.99
N TYR A 107 -3.68 -10.25 5.19
CA TYR A 107 -3.83 -9.43 6.39
C TYR A 107 -5.29 -8.95 6.57
N ARG A 108 -5.89 -8.41 5.50
CA ARG A 108 -7.27 -7.92 5.55
C ARG A 108 -8.28 -9.01 5.85
N ARG A 109 -8.12 -10.22 5.30
CA ARG A 109 -8.98 -11.37 5.63
C ARG A 109 -8.89 -11.74 7.12
N ARG A 110 -7.67 -11.69 7.68
CA ARG A 110 -7.44 -12.09 9.07
C ARG A 110 -7.88 -11.05 10.08
N TYR A 111 -7.64 -9.77 9.82
CA TYR A 111 -7.78 -8.71 10.83
C TYR A 111 -8.87 -7.68 10.49
N GLY A 112 -9.27 -7.59 9.25
CA GLY A 112 -10.26 -6.62 8.76
C GLY A 112 -9.73 -5.18 8.64
N VAL A 113 -10.50 -4.36 7.91
CA VAL A 113 -10.13 -2.95 7.66
C VAL A 113 -10.22 -2.10 8.92
N ARG A 114 -11.16 -2.39 9.83
CA ARG A 114 -11.32 -1.62 11.08
C ARG A 114 -10.08 -1.65 11.96
N LYS A 115 -9.47 -2.83 12.11
CA LYS A 115 -8.20 -2.95 12.85
C LYS A 115 -7.10 -2.17 12.18
N LEU A 116 -6.98 -2.28 10.88
CA LEU A 116 -5.99 -1.56 10.08
C LEU A 116 -6.06 -0.04 10.28
N VAL A 117 -7.26 0.54 10.18
CA VAL A 117 -7.48 1.98 10.38
C VAL A 117 -7.10 2.40 11.80
N ARG A 118 -7.48 1.62 12.81
CA ARG A 118 -7.12 1.89 14.21
C ARG A 118 -5.61 1.90 14.41
N ASP A 119 -4.91 0.89 13.92
CA ASP A 119 -3.46 0.79 14.04
C ASP A 119 -2.75 1.97 13.32
N TYR A 120 -3.25 2.37 12.15
CA TYR A 120 -2.76 3.54 11.44
C TYR A 120 -2.95 4.85 12.22
N MET A 121 -4.14 5.06 12.80
CA MET A 121 -4.42 6.25 13.61
C MET A 121 -3.54 6.31 14.86
N ALA A 122 -3.29 5.17 15.51
CA ALA A 122 -2.37 5.08 16.64
C ALA A 122 -0.92 5.45 16.24
N LEU A 123 -0.45 4.96 15.10
CA LEU A 123 0.86 5.33 14.54
C LEU A 123 0.95 6.84 14.30
N ARG A 124 -0.06 7.43 13.68
CA ARG A 124 -0.10 8.87 13.39
C ARG A 124 -0.07 9.72 14.67
N ALA A 125 -0.86 9.36 15.69
CA ALA A 125 -0.87 10.03 16.98
C ALA A 125 0.53 9.99 17.64
N SER A 126 1.18 8.85 17.64
CA SER A 126 2.54 8.66 18.15
C SER A 126 3.58 9.54 17.42
N GLN A 127 3.44 9.71 16.10
CA GLN A 127 4.33 10.56 15.31
C GLN A 127 4.17 12.05 15.66
N ILE A 128 2.92 12.51 15.83
CA ILE A 128 2.62 13.90 16.23
C ILE A 128 3.24 14.19 17.59
N THR A 129 3.02 13.34 18.57
CA THR A 129 3.59 13.52 19.93
C THR A 129 5.13 13.60 19.92
N LYS A 130 5.79 12.77 19.12
CA LYS A 130 7.25 12.82 18.96
C LYS A 130 7.73 14.11 18.33
N PHE A 131 7.01 14.61 17.33
CA PHE A 131 7.32 15.87 16.66
C PHE A 131 7.21 17.04 17.62
N GLU A 132 6.11 17.18 18.35
CA GLU A 132 5.88 18.21 19.35
C GLU A 132 6.95 18.20 20.44
N ALA A 133 7.33 17.03 20.95
CA ALA A 133 8.41 16.90 21.93
C ALA A 133 9.76 17.38 21.37
N SER A 134 10.07 17.09 20.11
CA SER A 134 11.31 17.52 19.46
C SER A 134 11.36 19.05 19.26
N GLU A 135 10.24 19.67 18.88
CA GLU A 135 10.13 21.13 18.75
C GLU A 135 10.31 21.84 20.09
N GLN A 136 9.69 21.34 21.15
CA GLN A 136 9.86 21.88 22.49
C GLN A 136 11.32 21.83 22.97
N LEU A 137 12.03 20.74 22.68
CA LEU A 137 13.46 20.62 23.00
C LEU A 137 14.32 21.59 22.19
N ALA A 138 14.03 21.77 20.90
CA ALA A 138 14.74 22.73 20.05
C ALA A 138 14.55 24.17 20.54
N THR A 139 13.33 24.55 20.91
CA THR A 139 12.99 25.86 21.45
C THR A 139 13.70 26.14 22.79
N ARG A 140 13.75 25.14 23.67
CA ARG A 140 14.49 25.27 24.95
C ARG A 140 15.99 25.45 24.74
N ARG A 141 16.61 24.76 23.78
CA ARG A 141 18.04 24.92 23.43
C ARG A 141 18.32 26.29 22.84
N SER A 142 17.46 26.83 21.99
CA SER A 142 17.61 28.18 21.43
C SER A 142 17.56 29.28 22.50
N ARG A 143 16.61 29.20 23.43
CA ARG A 143 16.50 30.16 24.55
C ARG A 143 17.74 30.17 25.45
N ARG A 144 18.35 29.01 25.69
CA ARG A 144 19.58 28.92 26.49
C ARG A 144 20.81 29.56 25.82
N ARG A 145 20.87 29.55 24.47
CA ARG A 145 21.97 30.17 23.72
C ARG A 145 21.89 31.70 23.66
N ASN A 146 20.69 32.25 23.77
CA ASN A 146 20.47 33.70 23.70
C ASN A 146 20.56 34.40 25.09
N CYS A 147 20.89 33.67 26.15
CA CYS A 147 21.07 34.22 27.51
C CYS A 147 22.54 34.41 27.87
N PHE A 148 23.44 34.41 26.92
CA PHE A 148 24.84 34.77 27.02
C PHE A 148 25.19 35.83 25.97
#